data_23da4310ec24f499f0f129d63fec99b2
#
_entry.id   23da4310ec24f499f0f129d63fec99b2
#
_cell.length_a   1.000
_cell.length_b   1.000
_cell.length_c   1.000
_cell.angle_alpha   90.00
_cell.angle_beta   90.00
_cell.angle_gamma   90.00
#
_symmetry.space_group_name_H-M   'P 1'
#
loop_
_entity.id
_entity.type
_entity.pdbx_description
1 polymer ?
#
loop_
_entity_poly.entity_id
_entity_poly.type
_entity_poly.pdbx_seq_one_letter_code
_entity_poly.pdbx_strand_id
1 'polypeptide(L)' 'MDLNQLYFDHQIQLIRADGAVSAETRAGHQTAAAQIADRIGQRQARLGAAAACAWMAHARRAAA' A
#
# COMPACT_ATOMS: atom_id res chain seq x y z
N MET A 1 9.87 3.78 -3.91
CA MET A 1 8.64 4.49 -3.50
C MET A 1 8.32 4.06 -2.08
N ASP A 2 8.16 4.98 -1.16
CA ASP A 2 7.83 4.65 0.23
C ASP A 2 6.32 4.54 0.45
N LEU A 3 5.90 4.04 1.63
CA LEU A 3 4.50 3.88 1.97
C LEU A 3 3.75 5.20 2.01
N ASN A 4 4.36 6.27 2.50
CA ASN A 4 3.72 7.57 2.58
C ASN A 4 3.38 8.10 1.19
N GLN A 5 4.27 7.92 0.22
CA GLN A 5 4.03 8.30 -1.16
C GLN A 5 2.91 7.48 -1.77
N LEU A 6 2.86 6.16 -1.51
CA LEU A 6 1.79 5.29 -1.99
C LEU A 6 0.43 5.68 -1.41
N TYR A 7 0.35 5.98 -0.11
CA TYR A 7 -0.88 6.44 0.52
C TYR A 7 -1.34 7.78 -0.08
N PHE A 8 -0.43 8.70 -0.29
CA PHE A 8 -0.74 9.99 -0.92
C PHE A 8 -1.30 9.78 -2.32
N ASP A 9 -0.64 8.99 -3.16
CA ASP A 9 -1.06 8.71 -4.53
C ASP A 9 -2.44 8.03 -4.56
N HIS A 10 -2.70 7.12 -3.63
CA HIS A 10 -3.99 6.46 -3.48
C HIS A 10 -5.10 7.49 -3.20
N GLN A 11 -4.88 8.39 -2.26
CA GLN A 11 -5.85 9.44 -1.92
C GLN A 11 -6.12 10.37 -3.11
N ILE A 12 -5.08 10.74 -3.85
CA ILE A 12 -5.23 11.56 -5.07
C ILE A 12 -6.14 10.87 -6.08
N GLN A 13 -5.98 9.58 -6.32
CA GLN A 13 -6.83 8.85 -7.27
C GLN A 13 -8.28 8.76 -6.79
N LEU A 14 -8.51 8.55 -5.50
CA LEU A 14 -9.87 8.55 -4.95
C LEU A 14 -10.56 9.92 -5.09
N ILE A 15 -9.84 11.00 -4.84
CA ILE A 15 -10.35 12.36 -4.99
C ILE A 15 -10.71 12.64 -6.46
N ARG A 16 -9.84 12.23 -7.38
CA ARG A 16 -10.09 12.38 -8.82
C ARG A 16 -11.27 11.56 -9.30
N ALA A 17 -11.43 10.35 -8.78
CA ALA A 17 -12.59 9.51 -9.09
C ALA A 17 -13.89 10.15 -8.63
N ASP A 18 -13.89 10.71 -7.43
CA ASP A 18 -15.07 11.39 -6.86
C ASP A 18 -15.46 12.63 -7.66
N GLY A 19 -14.49 13.38 -8.17
CA GLY A 19 -14.72 14.57 -9.00
C GLY A 19 -14.88 14.29 -10.49
N ALA A 20 -14.84 13.03 -10.94
CA ALA A 20 -14.91 12.70 -12.36
C ALA A 20 -16.34 12.92 -12.93
N VAL A 21 -16.41 13.54 -14.12
CA VAL A 21 -17.69 13.85 -14.77
C VAL A 21 -18.25 12.67 -15.57
N SER A 22 -17.43 11.72 -15.97
CA SER A 22 -17.87 10.56 -16.74
C SER A 22 -17.61 9.27 -15.98
N ALA A 23 -18.43 8.22 -16.28
CA ALA A 23 -18.26 6.91 -15.70
C ALA A 23 -16.92 6.26 -16.11
N GLU A 24 -16.48 6.51 -17.35
CA GLU A 24 -15.20 5.98 -17.84
C GLU A 24 -14.01 6.58 -17.10
N THR A 25 -14.01 7.90 -16.93
CA THR A 25 -12.95 8.60 -16.19
C THR A 25 -12.92 8.17 -14.73
N ARG A 26 -14.09 8.03 -14.12
CA ARG A 26 -14.21 7.52 -12.74
C ARG A 26 -13.65 6.11 -12.62
N ALA A 27 -14.03 5.21 -13.51
CA ALA A 27 -13.54 3.83 -13.51
C ALA A 27 -12.02 3.78 -13.69
N GLY A 28 -11.45 4.64 -14.54
CA GLY A 28 -10.01 4.75 -14.73
C GLY A 28 -9.28 5.12 -13.45
N HIS A 29 -9.78 6.12 -12.71
CA HIS A 29 -9.18 6.53 -11.43
C HIS A 29 -9.38 5.48 -10.35
N GLN A 30 -10.54 4.80 -10.32
CA GLN A 30 -10.78 3.70 -9.39
C GLN A 30 -9.84 2.51 -9.65
N THR A 31 -9.59 2.19 -10.91
CA THR A 31 -8.62 1.15 -11.29
C THR A 31 -7.21 1.53 -10.86
N ALA A 32 -6.81 2.79 -11.08
CA ALA A 32 -5.51 3.28 -10.63
C ALA A 32 -5.39 3.21 -9.10
N ALA A 33 -6.43 3.56 -8.36
CA ALA A 33 -6.46 3.45 -6.91
C ALA A 33 -6.32 1.99 -6.46
N ALA A 34 -6.99 1.06 -7.12
CA ALA A 34 -6.90 -0.36 -6.80
C ALA A 34 -5.48 -0.90 -7.03
N GLN A 35 -4.82 -0.49 -8.10
CA GLN A 35 -3.43 -0.89 -8.38
C GLN A 35 -2.48 -0.34 -7.31
N ILE A 36 -2.70 0.89 -6.86
CA ILE A 36 -1.90 1.48 -5.77
C ILE A 36 -2.17 0.73 -4.46
N ALA A 37 -3.42 0.39 -4.17
CA ALA A 37 -3.78 -0.40 -2.99
C ALA A 37 -3.06 -1.76 -2.97
N ASP A 38 -2.94 -2.43 -4.12
CA ASP A 38 -2.17 -3.67 -4.24
C ASP A 38 -0.70 -3.46 -3.88
N ARG A 39 -0.10 -2.37 -4.36
CA ARG A 39 1.29 -2.02 -4.03
C ARG A 39 1.47 -1.75 -2.54
N ILE A 40 0.51 -1.05 -1.93
CA ILE A 40 0.51 -0.81 -0.48
C ILE A 40 0.48 -2.14 0.27
N GLY A 41 -0.42 -3.04 -0.11
CA GLY A 41 -0.54 -4.37 0.49
C GLY A 41 0.75 -5.18 0.37
N GLN A 42 1.37 -5.18 -0.80
CA GLN A 42 2.65 -5.85 -1.03
C GLN A 42 3.77 -5.26 -0.19
N ARG A 43 3.83 -3.93 -0.09
CA ARG A 43 4.84 -3.24 0.71
C ARG A 43 4.66 -3.53 2.20
N GLN A 44 3.42 -3.50 2.69
CA GLN A 44 3.10 -3.85 4.08
C GLN A 44 3.46 -5.30 4.39
N ALA A 45 3.17 -6.22 3.47
CA ALA A 45 3.51 -7.63 3.63
C ALA A 45 5.03 -7.83 3.75
N ARG A 46 5.82 -7.14 2.92
CA ARG A 46 7.29 -7.20 2.98
C ARG A 46 7.82 -6.65 4.30
N LEU A 47 7.28 -5.52 4.75
CA LEU A 47 7.69 -4.91 6.01
C LEU A 47 7.30 -5.81 7.19
N GLY A 48 6.12 -6.41 7.16
CA GLY A 48 5.66 -7.37 8.16
C GLY A 48 6.54 -8.62 8.20
N ALA A 49 6.91 -9.18 7.05
CA ALA A 49 7.81 -10.32 6.96
C ALA A 49 9.21 -9.99 7.51
N ALA A 50 9.74 -8.81 7.17
CA ALA A 50 11.03 -8.36 7.69
C ALA A 50 10.99 -8.17 9.21
N ALA A 51 9.92 -7.59 9.74
CA ALA A 51 9.72 -7.41 11.16
C ALA A 51 9.59 -8.75 11.89
N ALA A 52 8.87 -9.71 11.32
CA ALA A 52 8.74 -11.06 11.87
C ALA A 52 10.08 -11.79 11.92
N CYS A 53 10.88 -11.69 10.85
CA CYS A 53 12.23 -12.27 10.82
C CYS A 53 13.14 -11.64 11.87
N ALA A 54 13.11 -10.32 12.04
CA ALA A 54 13.90 -9.62 13.05
C ALA A 54 13.48 -10.03 14.46
N TRP A 55 12.19 -10.17 14.70
CA TRP A 55 11.64 -10.62 15.99
C TRP A 55 12.09 -12.04 16.31
N MET A 56 12.00 -12.95 15.35
CA MET A 56 12.42 -14.35 15.53
C MET A 56 13.93 -14.46 15.82
N ALA A 57 14.75 -13.68 15.13
CA ALA A 57 16.18 -13.64 15.37
C ALA A 57 16.49 -13.11 16.77
N HIS A 58 15.78 -12.09 17.24
CA HIS A 58 15.93 -11.56 18.60
C HIS A 58 15.51 -12.59 19.64
N ALA A 59 14.40 -13.29 19.44
CA ALA A 59 13.91 -14.31 20.35
C ALA A 59 14.92 -15.46 20.48
N ARG A 60 15.54 -15.90 19.38
CA ARG A 60 16.59 -16.93 19.41
C ARG A 60 17.80 -16.49 20.25
N ARG A 61 18.24 -15.26 20.08
CA ARG A 61 19.36 -14.72 20.86
C ARG A 61 19.04 -14.64 22.35
N ALA A 62 17.82 -14.25 22.70
CA ALA A 62 17.37 -14.18 24.08
C ALA A 62 17.24 -15.57 24.73
N ALA A 63 16.91 -16.61 23.94
CA ALA A 63 16.78 -17.98 24.40
C ALA A 63 18.13 -18.72 24.53
N ALA A 64 19.16 -18.24 23.88
CA ALA A 64 20.52 -18.78 23.98
C ALA A 64 21.21 -18.29 25.25
#